data_ccbdfea342183b49af4a80e1c22390d5
#
_entry.id   ccbdfea342183b49af4a80e1c22390d5
#
_cell.length_a   1.000
_cell.length_b   1.000
_cell.length_c   1.000
_cell.angle_alpha   90.00
_cell.angle_beta   90.00
_cell.angle_gamma   90.00
#
_symmetry.space_group_name_H-M   'P 1'
#
loop_
_entity.id
_entity.type
_entity.pdbx_description
1 polymer ?
#
loop_
_entity_poly.entity_id
_entity_poly.type
_entity_poly.pdbx_seq_one_letter_code
_entity_poly.pdbx_strand_id
1 'polypeptide(L)'
;GLQVRREKRPTAFWTPKWNPKRKISLALWFHQSLDILWLLNGVVFVILLFVSGQWMRVVPTDWGVFPNAVSAAIQYLSLDWPTENGWVNYNSLQVLAYFTTIFIAAPLAAITGVRMSGVWPKDATRLNRLYPVEWARAVHFPVMLYFCGFIVHVALVMSTGALRNLNHMYAGQDAVNWWGFAIFVVSLLVIAGGWLAARPIVLAPIAGLFGTVKGR
;
A
#
# COMPACT_ATOMS: atom_id res chain seq x y z
N GLY A 1 10.15 -11.52 20.42
CA GLY A 1 9.62 -10.73 19.35
C GLY A 1 10.08 -11.26 18.01
N LEU A 2 9.25 -11.16 17.00
CA LEU A 2 9.67 -11.36 15.62
C LEU A 2 10.77 -10.36 15.31
N GLN A 3 12.01 -10.76 15.51
CA GLN A 3 13.12 -10.03 14.93
C GLN A 3 12.96 -10.22 13.44
N VAL A 4 12.61 -9.14 12.75
CA VAL A 4 12.79 -9.06 11.31
C VAL A 4 14.24 -9.52 11.07
N ARG A 5 14.36 -10.64 10.39
CA ARG A 5 15.65 -11.29 10.14
C ARG A 5 16.56 -10.22 9.59
N ARG A 6 17.65 -9.94 10.26
CA ARG A 6 18.62 -8.94 9.81
C ARG A 6 18.94 -9.24 8.36
N GLU A 7 18.62 -8.32 7.52
CA GLU A 7 19.10 -8.27 6.16
C GLU A 7 20.60 -8.61 6.18
N LYS A 8 21.04 -9.47 5.28
CA LYS A 8 22.49 -9.69 5.07
C LYS A 8 23.14 -8.33 5.06
N ARG A 9 24.24 -8.15 5.79
CA ARG A 9 24.91 -6.86 5.99
C ARG A 9 24.80 -5.99 4.74
N PRO A 10 24.29 -4.74 4.85
CA PRO A 10 24.06 -3.89 3.68
C PRO A 10 25.35 -3.75 2.87
N THR A 11 25.24 -3.91 1.56
CA THR A 11 26.39 -3.81 0.63
C THR A 11 26.69 -2.36 0.26
N ALA A 12 25.72 -1.45 0.41
CA ALA A 12 25.89 -0.03 0.15
C ALA A 12 25.09 0.80 1.16
N PHE A 13 25.60 2.01 1.42
CA PHE A 13 25.01 2.98 2.33
C PHE A 13 24.84 4.31 1.62
N TRP A 14 23.76 5.01 1.97
CA TRP A 14 23.45 6.35 1.50
C TRP A 14 23.50 7.36 2.63
N THR A 15 24.06 8.55 2.34
CA THR A 15 24.17 9.68 3.26
C THR A 15 23.66 10.92 2.53
N PRO A 16 22.62 11.62 3.07
CA PRO A 16 22.09 12.82 2.44
C PRO A 16 23.09 13.98 2.43
N LYS A 17 23.03 14.82 1.39
CA LYS A 17 23.89 16.02 1.27
C LYS A 17 23.69 17.01 2.42
N TRP A 18 22.43 17.14 2.91
CA TRP A 18 22.08 18.09 3.99
C TRP A 18 22.37 17.59 5.40
N ASN A 19 22.69 16.31 5.59
CA ASN A 19 23.02 15.75 6.91
C ASN A 19 24.07 14.64 6.80
N PRO A 20 25.36 14.98 6.78
CA PRO A 20 26.45 14.00 6.63
C PRO A 20 26.55 12.99 7.78
N LYS A 21 25.94 13.28 8.94
CA LYS A 21 25.90 12.37 10.09
C LYS A 21 24.87 11.25 9.94
N ARG A 22 23.89 11.43 9.04
CA ARG A 22 22.86 10.42 8.78
C ARG A 22 23.39 9.40 7.77
N LYS A 23 23.44 8.13 8.17
CA LYS A 23 23.82 7.01 7.29
C LYS A 23 22.74 5.93 7.37
N ILE A 24 22.17 5.56 6.23
CA ILE A 24 21.17 4.49 6.11
C ILE A 24 21.58 3.50 5.02
N SER A 25 21.07 2.26 5.07
CA SER A 25 21.29 1.32 3.97
C SER A 25 20.61 1.82 2.69
N LEU A 26 21.18 1.46 1.53
CA LEU A 26 20.61 1.82 0.23
C LEU A 26 19.21 1.20 0.04
N ALA A 27 18.96 0.01 0.59
CA ALA A 27 17.65 -0.62 0.60
C ALA A 27 16.62 0.20 1.41
N LEU A 28 17.00 0.72 2.58
CA LEU A 28 16.14 1.59 3.38
C LEU A 28 15.90 2.94 2.69
N TRP A 29 16.90 3.48 2.01
CA TRP A 29 16.72 4.69 1.18
C TRP A 29 15.68 4.44 0.09
N PHE A 30 15.76 3.31 -0.61
CA PHE A 30 14.80 2.93 -1.64
C PHE A 30 13.38 2.78 -1.09
N HIS A 31 13.22 2.07 0.03
CA HIS A 31 11.93 1.93 0.72
C HIS A 31 11.34 3.30 1.05
N GLN A 32 12.10 4.18 1.74
CA GLN A 32 11.62 5.52 2.09
C GLN A 32 11.29 6.40 0.88
N SER A 33 11.99 6.23 -0.24
CA SER A 33 11.70 6.96 -1.48
C SER A 33 10.37 6.51 -2.10
N LEU A 34 10.09 5.21 -2.11
CA LEU A 34 8.80 4.68 -2.55
C LEU A 34 7.66 5.08 -1.61
N ASP A 35 7.91 5.13 -0.29
CA ASP A 35 6.92 5.58 0.68
C ASP A 35 6.49 7.03 0.44
N ILE A 36 7.43 7.91 0.07
CA ILE A 36 7.11 9.30 -0.27
C ILE A 36 6.19 9.35 -1.49
N LEU A 37 6.49 8.59 -2.55
CA LEU A 37 5.64 8.53 -3.73
C LEU A 37 4.26 7.96 -3.41
N TRP A 38 4.20 6.92 -2.58
CA TRP A 38 2.95 6.31 -2.13
C TRP A 38 2.10 7.28 -1.30
N LEU A 39 2.73 8.04 -0.38
CA LEU A 39 2.05 9.05 0.43
C LEU A 39 1.50 10.20 -0.44
N LEU A 40 2.29 10.69 -1.39
CA LEU A 40 1.84 11.73 -2.33
C LEU A 40 0.64 11.25 -3.15
N ASN A 41 0.72 10.03 -3.71
CA ASN A 41 -0.40 9.41 -4.41
C ASN A 41 -1.63 9.27 -3.49
N GLY A 42 -1.44 8.83 -2.25
CA GLY A 42 -2.51 8.69 -1.26
C GLY A 42 -3.20 10.02 -0.92
N VAL A 43 -2.42 11.09 -0.76
CA VAL A 43 -2.97 12.44 -0.52
C VAL A 43 -3.80 12.90 -1.72
N VAL A 44 -3.27 12.78 -2.94
CA VAL A 44 -4.01 13.13 -4.16
C VAL A 44 -5.29 12.30 -4.28
N PHE A 45 -5.20 10.99 -4.04
CA PHE A 45 -6.34 10.09 -4.06
C PHE A 45 -7.44 10.52 -3.07
N VAL A 46 -7.08 10.81 -1.82
CA VAL A 46 -8.05 11.23 -0.79
C VAL A 46 -8.70 12.57 -1.16
N ILE A 47 -7.93 13.54 -1.66
CA ILE A 47 -8.47 14.81 -2.13
C ILE A 47 -9.49 14.57 -3.24
N LEU A 48 -9.13 13.79 -4.26
CA LEU A 48 -10.03 13.48 -5.38
C LEU A 48 -11.26 12.70 -4.92
N LEU A 49 -11.12 11.79 -3.96
CA LEU A 49 -12.21 11.01 -3.38
C LEU A 49 -13.28 11.92 -2.78
N PHE A 50 -12.86 12.95 -2.03
CA PHE A 50 -13.79 13.90 -1.41
C PHE A 50 -14.33 14.93 -2.42
N VAL A 51 -13.48 15.50 -3.26
CA VAL A 51 -13.90 16.51 -4.25
C VAL A 51 -14.89 15.94 -5.27
N SER A 52 -14.73 14.68 -5.68
CA SER A 52 -15.63 13.99 -6.60
C SER A 52 -16.90 13.45 -5.96
N GLY A 53 -17.05 13.52 -4.64
CA GLY A 53 -18.17 12.92 -3.90
C GLY A 53 -18.10 11.38 -3.81
N GLN A 54 -17.06 10.74 -4.34
CA GLN A 54 -16.95 9.27 -4.34
C GLN A 54 -16.70 8.67 -2.95
N TRP A 55 -16.37 9.52 -1.96
CA TRP A 55 -16.24 9.09 -0.56
C TRP A 55 -17.51 8.41 -0.04
N MET A 56 -18.70 8.79 -0.52
CA MET A 56 -19.99 8.18 -0.16
C MET A 56 -20.08 6.69 -0.51
N ARG A 57 -19.25 6.21 -1.43
CA ARG A 57 -19.21 4.80 -1.83
C ARG A 57 -18.34 3.94 -0.91
N VAL A 58 -17.45 4.55 -0.15
CA VAL A 58 -16.45 3.83 0.67
C VAL A 58 -16.53 4.12 2.15
N VAL A 59 -17.31 5.14 2.56
CA VAL A 59 -17.54 5.46 3.97
C VAL A 59 -18.87 4.87 4.40
N PRO A 60 -18.92 4.00 5.42
CA PRO A 60 -20.16 3.47 5.95
C PRO A 60 -20.94 4.57 6.65
N THR A 61 -22.15 4.88 6.18
CA THR A 61 -23.01 5.93 6.74
C THR A 61 -24.22 5.40 7.50
N ASP A 62 -24.44 4.08 7.48
CA ASP A 62 -25.54 3.39 8.12
C ASP A 62 -25.07 2.15 8.89
N TRP A 63 -25.67 1.87 10.06
CA TRP A 63 -25.34 0.71 10.89
C TRP A 63 -25.71 -0.64 10.23
N GLY A 64 -26.63 -0.65 9.29
CA GLY A 64 -26.97 -1.82 8.48
C GLY A 64 -25.81 -2.37 7.67
N VAL A 65 -24.73 -1.58 7.49
CA VAL A 65 -23.53 -2.05 6.81
C VAL A 65 -22.93 -3.32 7.44
N PHE A 66 -23.00 -3.47 8.76
CA PHE A 66 -22.40 -4.62 9.45
C PHE A 66 -23.15 -5.93 9.18
N PRO A 67 -24.48 -6.05 9.44
CA PRO A 67 -25.19 -7.27 9.11
C PRO A 67 -25.20 -7.56 7.62
N ASN A 68 -25.30 -6.54 6.75
CA ASN A 68 -25.24 -6.71 5.32
C ASN A 68 -23.85 -7.17 4.84
N ALA A 69 -22.77 -6.77 5.50
CA ALA A 69 -21.43 -7.28 5.21
C ALA A 69 -21.29 -8.77 5.56
N VAL A 70 -21.91 -9.22 6.65
CA VAL A 70 -21.96 -10.66 6.99
C VAL A 70 -22.72 -11.44 5.91
N SER A 71 -23.87 -10.94 5.47
CA SER A 71 -24.65 -11.56 4.39
C SER A 71 -23.83 -11.65 3.09
N ALA A 72 -23.14 -10.56 2.72
CA ALA A 72 -22.25 -10.56 1.55
C ALA A 72 -21.09 -11.56 1.71
N ALA A 73 -20.49 -11.66 2.90
CA ALA A 73 -19.44 -12.62 3.18
C ALA A 73 -19.93 -14.07 3.01
N ILE A 74 -21.13 -14.40 3.51
CA ILE A 74 -21.75 -15.72 3.34
C ILE A 74 -22.00 -16.02 1.86
N GLN A 75 -22.50 -15.04 1.10
CA GLN A 75 -22.70 -15.15 -0.34
C GLN A 75 -21.39 -15.51 -1.06
N TYR A 76 -20.29 -14.78 -0.75
CA TYR A 76 -18.98 -15.09 -1.33
C TYR A 76 -18.46 -16.48 -0.94
N LEU A 77 -18.65 -16.89 0.32
CA LEU A 77 -18.25 -18.22 0.79
C LEU A 77 -19.07 -19.35 0.14
N SER A 78 -20.33 -19.05 -0.24
CA SER A 78 -21.19 -19.98 -0.98
C SER A 78 -20.88 -20.05 -2.48
N LEU A 79 -19.86 -19.35 -2.93
CA LEU A 79 -19.44 -19.23 -4.34
C LEU A 79 -20.54 -18.61 -5.25
N ASP A 80 -21.47 -17.89 -4.66
CA ASP A 80 -22.54 -17.14 -5.35
C ASP A 80 -22.08 -15.69 -5.56
N TRP A 81 -21.35 -15.47 -6.63
CA TRP A 81 -20.75 -14.16 -6.91
C TRP A 81 -21.76 -13.18 -7.48
N PRO A 82 -21.80 -11.92 -7.00
CA PRO A 82 -22.58 -10.87 -7.65
C PRO A 82 -22.04 -10.60 -9.05
N THR A 83 -22.84 -10.84 -10.08
CA THR A 83 -22.45 -10.69 -11.47
C THR A 83 -22.93 -9.37 -12.11
N GLU A 84 -23.89 -8.69 -11.46
CA GLU A 84 -24.50 -7.47 -11.97
C GLU A 84 -24.20 -6.26 -11.09
N ASN A 85 -23.98 -5.11 -11.71
CA ASN A 85 -23.78 -3.80 -11.06
C ASN A 85 -22.66 -3.70 -10.02
N GLY A 86 -21.79 -4.70 -9.92
CA GLY A 86 -20.72 -4.76 -8.91
C GLY A 86 -19.66 -3.67 -9.02
N TRP A 87 -19.57 -2.99 -10.15
CA TRP A 87 -18.65 -1.87 -10.35
C TRP A 87 -19.29 -0.51 -10.11
N VAL A 88 -20.62 -0.43 -10.15
CA VAL A 88 -21.39 0.81 -9.91
C VAL A 88 -21.65 0.95 -8.40
N ASN A 89 -22.11 -0.13 -7.76
CA ASN A 89 -22.47 -0.14 -6.33
C ASN A 89 -21.63 -1.18 -5.57
N TYR A 90 -20.95 -0.73 -4.53
CA TYR A 90 -20.24 -1.64 -3.63
C TYR A 90 -21.21 -2.27 -2.63
N ASN A 91 -21.07 -3.57 -2.40
CA ASN A 91 -21.74 -4.21 -1.29
C ASN A 91 -21.11 -3.82 0.05
N SER A 92 -21.78 -4.09 1.16
CA SER A 92 -21.36 -3.66 2.49
C SER A 92 -19.99 -4.22 2.91
N LEU A 93 -19.62 -5.43 2.45
CA LEU A 93 -18.32 -6.02 2.70
C LEU A 93 -17.21 -5.23 1.99
N GLN A 94 -17.46 -4.84 0.74
CA GLN A 94 -16.53 -3.99 -0.03
C GLN A 94 -16.40 -2.59 0.58
N VAL A 95 -17.50 -1.98 1.02
CA VAL A 95 -17.50 -0.68 1.72
C VAL A 95 -16.61 -0.75 2.96
N LEU A 96 -16.78 -1.75 3.83
CA LEU A 96 -15.97 -1.92 5.03
C LEU A 96 -14.49 -2.20 4.69
N ALA A 97 -14.23 -3.02 3.67
CA ALA A 97 -12.86 -3.32 3.25
C ALA A 97 -12.15 -2.07 2.71
N TYR A 98 -12.80 -1.28 1.86
CA TYR A 98 -12.24 -0.03 1.33
C TYR A 98 -12.08 1.02 2.42
N PHE A 99 -13.07 1.19 3.30
CA PHE A 99 -12.96 2.08 4.45
C PHE A 99 -11.76 1.72 5.32
N THR A 100 -11.63 0.44 5.68
CA THR A 100 -10.50 -0.04 6.50
C THR A 100 -9.16 0.22 5.80
N THR A 101 -9.08 -0.03 4.49
CA THR A 101 -7.85 0.18 3.73
C THR A 101 -7.46 1.65 3.68
N ILE A 102 -8.41 2.53 3.33
CA ILE A 102 -8.12 3.95 3.07
C ILE A 102 -7.95 4.75 4.37
N PHE A 103 -8.84 4.53 5.35
CA PHE A 103 -8.93 5.41 6.53
C PHE A 103 -8.32 4.81 7.80
N ILE A 104 -7.97 3.53 7.81
CA ILE A 104 -7.35 2.87 8.96
C ILE A 104 -5.97 2.34 8.60
N ALA A 105 -5.87 1.39 7.68
CA ALA A 105 -4.61 0.70 7.40
C ALA A 105 -3.56 1.64 6.77
N ALA A 106 -3.94 2.44 5.78
CA ALA A 106 -3.01 3.36 5.13
C ALA A 106 -2.49 4.45 6.09
N PRO A 107 -3.32 5.15 6.90
CA PRO A 107 -2.82 6.07 7.93
C PRO A 107 -1.94 5.39 8.99
N LEU A 108 -2.29 4.18 9.44
CA LEU A 108 -1.46 3.43 10.39
C LEU A 108 -0.10 3.07 9.78
N ALA A 109 -0.06 2.63 8.51
CA ALA A 109 1.19 2.39 7.80
C ALA A 109 2.08 3.64 7.76
N ALA A 110 1.48 4.79 7.39
CA ALA A 110 2.17 6.07 7.31
C ALA A 110 2.71 6.53 8.68
N ILE A 111 1.86 6.56 9.72
CA ILE A 111 2.22 7.03 11.06
C ILE A 111 3.31 6.13 11.68
N THR A 112 3.18 4.83 11.55
CA THR A 112 4.18 3.88 12.05
C THR A 112 5.48 3.96 11.26
N GLY A 113 5.42 4.14 9.93
CA GLY A 113 6.57 4.37 9.08
C GLY A 113 7.34 5.63 9.45
N VAL A 114 6.65 6.76 9.62
CA VAL A 114 7.23 8.03 10.07
C VAL A 114 7.91 7.87 11.43
N ARG A 115 7.26 7.18 12.40
CA ARG A 115 7.84 6.92 13.72
C ARG A 115 9.16 6.16 13.66
N MET A 116 9.27 5.22 12.74
CA MET A 116 10.49 4.41 12.55
C MET A 116 11.53 5.07 11.65
N SER A 117 11.16 6.13 10.97
CA SER A 117 12.04 6.83 10.02
C SER A 117 13.08 7.69 10.72
N GLY A 118 14.09 8.11 9.96
CA GLY A 118 15.09 9.06 10.47
C GLY A 118 14.60 10.53 10.54
N VAL A 119 13.38 10.81 10.11
CA VAL A 119 12.76 12.14 10.21
C VAL A 119 12.17 12.37 11.61
N TRP A 120 11.89 11.30 12.34
CA TRP A 120 11.32 11.38 13.69
C TRP A 120 12.26 12.09 14.66
N PRO A 121 11.77 13.07 15.46
CA PRO A 121 12.58 13.84 16.40
C PRO A 121 13.03 12.95 17.58
N LYS A 122 14.30 12.58 17.60
CA LYS A 122 14.87 11.68 18.63
C LYS A 122 14.91 12.31 20.01
N ASP A 123 15.05 13.62 20.08
CA ASP A 123 15.19 14.40 21.31
C ASP A 123 13.85 14.78 21.96
N ALA A 124 12.73 14.51 21.29
CA ALA A 124 11.39 14.78 21.81
C ALA A 124 10.96 13.73 22.85
N THR A 125 11.51 13.79 24.05
CA THR A 125 11.37 12.79 25.13
C THR A 125 9.91 12.46 25.45
N ARG A 126 9.04 13.50 25.57
CA ARG A 126 7.61 13.32 25.85
C ARG A 126 6.90 12.56 24.74
N LEU A 127 7.15 12.95 23.48
CA LEU A 127 6.58 12.31 22.29
C LEU A 127 7.07 10.85 22.15
N ASN A 128 8.35 10.60 22.41
CA ASN A 128 8.93 9.26 22.37
C ASN A 128 8.37 8.33 23.46
N ARG A 129 8.00 8.89 24.61
CA ARG A 129 7.33 8.14 25.68
C ARG A 129 5.87 7.85 25.35
N LEU A 130 5.15 8.82 24.77
CA LEU A 130 3.75 8.65 24.36
C LEU A 130 3.62 7.66 23.19
N TYR A 131 4.56 7.70 22.26
CA TYR A 131 4.56 6.83 21.09
C TYR A 131 5.90 6.08 20.96
N PRO A 132 6.09 4.97 21.72
CA PRO A 132 7.30 4.15 21.67
C PRO A 132 7.53 3.53 20.30
N VAL A 133 8.79 3.41 19.89
CA VAL A 133 9.13 2.80 18.58
C VAL A 133 8.78 1.32 18.52
N GLU A 134 8.77 0.65 19.65
CA GLU A 134 8.39 -0.75 19.79
C GLU A 134 6.92 -0.96 19.40
N TRP A 135 6.06 -0.03 19.82
CA TRP A 135 4.66 -0.03 19.45
C TRP A 135 4.48 0.21 17.92
N ALA A 136 5.20 1.17 17.37
CA ALA A 136 5.18 1.41 15.93
C ALA A 136 5.61 0.16 15.14
N ARG A 137 6.64 -0.55 15.59
CA ARG A 137 7.09 -1.82 14.97
C ARG A 137 6.04 -2.92 15.08
N ALA A 138 5.43 -3.06 16.27
CA ALA A 138 4.41 -4.07 16.52
C ALA A 138 3.15 -3.88 15.66
N VAL A 139 2.80 -2.62 15.33
CA VAL A 139 1.65 -2.28 14.48
C VAL A 139 1.99 -2.31 12.99
N HIS A 140 3.17 -1.82 12.61
CA HIS A 140 3.56 -1.72 11.20
C HIS A 140 3.54 -3.08 10.49
N PHE A 141 4.08 -4.12 11.12
CA PHE A 141 4.14 -5.45 10.51
C PHE A 141 2.75 -6.07 10.25
N PRO A 142 1.80 -6.11 11.20
CA PRO A 142 0.43 -6.57 10.91
C PRO A 142 -0.29 -5.76 9.83
N VAL A 143 -0.07 -4.44 9.80
CA VAL A 143 -0.63 -3.59 8.74
C VAL A 143 -0.05 -3.95 7.37
N MET A 144 1.25 -4.26 7.28
CA MET A 144 1.85 -4.74 6.03
C MET A 144 1.28 -6.11 5.62
N LEU A 145 1.04 -7.02 6.58
CA LEU A 145 0.37 -8.30 6.32
C LEU A 145 -1.06 -8.10 5.81
N TYR A 146 -1.79 -7.10 6.34
CA TYR A 146 -3.11 -6.75 5.82
C TYR A 146 -3.04 -6.38 4.34
N PHE A 147 -2.08 -5.57 3.92
CA PHE A 147 -1.88 -5.25 2.50
C PHE A 147 -1.46 -6.47 1.67
N CYS A 148 -0.73 -7.43 2.26
CA CYS A 148 -0.44 -8.71 1.59
C CYS A 148 -1.70 -9.55 1.38
N GLY A 149 -2.74 -9.38 2.18
CA GLY A 149 -4.07 -9.99 2.00
C GLY A 149 -4.74 -9.61 0.67
N PHE A 150 -4.21 -8.59 -0.01
CA PHE A 150 -4.56 -8.25 -1.39
C PHE A 150 -4.46 -9.45 -2.36
N ILE A 151 -3.67 -10.46 -2.05
CA ILE A 151 -3.61 -11.73 -2.82
C ILE A 151 -4.99 -12.38 -2.90
N VAL A 152 -5.78 -12.37 -1.82
CA VAL A 152 -7.14 -12.92 -1.81
C VAL A 152 -8.05 -12.11 -2.74
N HIS A 153 -7.92 -10.78 -2.72
CA HIS A 153 -8.66 -9.91 -3.64
C HIS A 153 -8.31 -10.20 -5.11
N VAL A 154 -7.04 -10.36 -5.44
CA VAL A 154 -6.60 -10.74 -6.79
C VAL A 154 -7.18 -12.09 -7.21
N ALA A 155 -7.17 -13.09 -6.31
CA ALA A 155 -7.76 -14.39 -6.59
C ALA A 155 -9.27 -14.29 -6.87
N LEU A 156 -10.02 -13.48 -6.11
CA LEU A 156 -11.43 -13.20 -6.34
C LEU A 156 -11.66 -12.53 -7.71
N VAL A 157 -10.92 -11.48 -8.03
CA VAL A 157 -11.02 -10.77 -9.33
C VAL A 157 -10.82 -11.75 -10.49
N MET A 158 -9.83 -12.65 -10.39
CA MET A 158 -9.52 -13.60 -11.45
C MET A 158 -10.56 -14.70 -11.57
N SER A 159 -11.12 -15.19 -10.44
CA SER A 159 -12.09 -16.30 -10.44
C SER A 159 -13.52 -15.87 -10.78
N THR A 160 -13.86 -14.60 -10.57
CA THR A 160 -15.24 -14.07 -10.76
C THR A 160 -15.47 -13.38 -12.09
N GLY A 161 -14.56 -13.49 -13.05
CA GLY A 161 -14.68 -12.91 -14.38
C GLY A 161 -13.55 -11.91 -14.70
N ALA A 162 -12.33 -12.44 -14.85
CA ALA A 162 -11.10 -11.65 -14.98
C ALA A 162 -11.17 -10.52 -16.01
N LEU A 163 -11.65 -10.79 -17.22
CA LEU A 163 -11.66 -9.80 -18.29
C LEU A 163 -12.59 -8.59 -17.97
N ARG A 164 -13.79 -8.85 -17.47
CA ARG A 164 -14.73 -7.81 -17.08
C ARG A 164 -14.22 -7.02 -15.88
N ASN A 165 -13.79 -7.73 -14.82
CA ASN A 165 -13.30 -7.10 -13.60
C ASN A 165 -12.05 -6.25 -13.83
N LEU A 166 -11.11 -6.71 -14.65
CA LEU A 166 -9.93 -5.93 -15.01
C LEU A 166 -10.26 -4.72 -15.88
N ASN A 167 -11.28 -4.80 -16.73
CA ASN A 167 -11.77 -3.65 -17.47
C ASN A 167 -12.38 -2.59 -16.55
N HIS A 168 -13.14 -2.99 -15.51
CA HIS A 168 -13.63 -2.05 -14.50
C HIS A 168 -12.47 -1.32 -13.78
N MET A 169 -11.40 -2.05 -13.44
CA MET A 169 -10.29 -1.53 -12.64
C MET A 169 -9.29 -0.70 -13.44
N TYR A 170 -8.96 -1.12 -14.66
CA TYR A 170 -7.85 -0.58 -15.44
C TYR A 170 -8.28 0.20 -16.68
N ALA A 171 -9.43 -0.13 -17.27
CA ALA A 171 -9.89 0.47 -18.52
C ALA A 171 -11.14 1.36 -18.36
N GLY A 172 -11.74 1.42 -17.16
CA GLY A 172 -12.89 2.26 -16.85
C GLY A 172 -14.14 1.93 -17.69
N GLN A 173 -14.32 0.66 -18.08
CA GLN A 173 -15.42 0.22 -18.94
C GLN A 173 -16.05 -1.08 -18.42
N ASP A 174 -17.37 -1.21 -18.60
CA ASP A 174 -18.10 -2.45 -18.32
C ASP A 174 -18.22 -3.30 -19.58
N ALA A 175 -17.13 -3.94 -19.97
CA ALA A 175 -17.03 -4.76 -21.17
C ALA A 175 -16.16 -5.99 -20.95
N VAL A 176 -16.43 -7.05 -21.73
CA VAL A 176 -15.61 -8.27 -21.74
C VAL A 176 -14.67 -8.20 -22.94
N ASN A 177 -13.49 -7.61 -22.73
CA ASN A 177 -12.43 -7.53 -23.74
C ASN A 177 -11.06 -7.56 -23.06
N TRP A 178 -10.00 -7.51 -23.84
CA TRP A 178 -8.62 -7.70 -23.36
C TRP A 178 -7.91 -6.42 -22.89
N TRP A 179 -8.52 -5.23 -22.96
CA TRP A 179 -7.85 -3.98 -22.63
C TRP A 179 -7.40 -3.91 -21.17
N GLY A 180 -8.30 -4.17 -20.22
CA GLY A 180 -7.97 -4.17 -18.80
C GLY A 180 -6.94 -5.22 -18.44
N PHE A 181 -7.02 -6.40 -19.07
CA PHE A 181 -6.03 -7.47 -18.89
C PHE A 181 -4.65 -7.06 -19.43
N ALA A 182 -4.59 -6.45 -20.61
CA ALA A 182 -3.31 -5.98 -21.17
C ALA A 182 -2.64 -4.94 -20.28
N ILE A 183 -3.41 -3.95 -19.78
CA ILE A 183 -2.88 -2.94 -18.86
C ILE A 183 -2.41 -3.58 -17.55
N PHE A 184 -3.17 -4.54 -17.01
CA PHE A 184 -2.78 -5.30 -15.82
C PHE A 184 -1.45 -6.05 -16.03
N VAL A 185 -1.29 -6.76 -17.13
CA VAL A 185 -0.04 -7.47 -17.45
C VAL A 185 1.13 -6.50 -17.57
N VAL A 186 0.94 -5.36 -18.26
CA VAL A 186 1.98 -4.31 -18.36
C VAL A 186 2.36 -3.80 -16.97
N SER A 187 1.39 -3.55 -16.10
CA SER A 187 1.66 -3.10 -14.73
C SER A 187 2.46 -4.13 -13.92
N LEU A 188 2.14 -5.42 -14.06
CA LEU A 188 2.92 -6.50 -13.43
C LEU A 188 4.35 -6.57 -13.97
N LEU A 189 4.54 -6.42 -15.28
CA LEU A 189 5.88 -6.39 -15.89
C LEU A 189 6.69 -5.18 -15.39
N VAL A 190 6.08 -4.01 -15.25
CA VAL A 190 6.72 -2.82 -14.68
C VAL A 190 7.13 -3.07 -13.22
N ILE A 191 6.24 -3.66 -12.41
CA ILE A 191 6.54 -3.99 -11.00
C ILE A 191 7.68 -5.01 -10.93
N ALA A 192 7.62 -6.10 -11.71
CA ALA A 192 8.66 -7.12 -11.73
C ALA A 192 10.00 -6.55 -12.23
N GLY A 193 9.97 -5.72 -13.29
CA GLY A 193 11.14 -5.03 -13.80
C GLY A 193 11.75 -4.07 -12.77
N GLY A 194 10.92 -3.29 -12.09
CA GLY A 194 11.34 -2.42 -11.00
C GLY A 194 11.96 -3.18 -9.84
N TRP A 195 11.38 -4.32 -9.46
CA TRP A 195 11.92 -5.19 -8.42
C TRP A 195 13.27 -5.82 -8.82
N LEU A 196 13.41 -6.28 -10.05
CA LEU A 196 14.67 -6.80 -10.58
C LEU A 196 15.75 -5.71 -10.70
N ALA A 197 15.34 -4.49 -11.02
CA ALA A 197 16.21 -3.32 -11.10
C ALA A 197 16.60 -2.75 -9.72
N ALA A 198 15.90 -3.12 -8.63
CA ALA A 198 16.18 -2.66 -7.28
C ALA A 198 17.47 -3.24 -6.68
N ARG A 199 18.58 -3.13 -7.44
CA ARG A 199 19.93 -3.60 -7.08
C ARG A 199 20.86 -2.40 -6.87
N PRO A 200 21.92 -2.54 -6.08
CA PRO A 200 22.87 -1.45 -5.82
C PRO A 200 23.43 -0.81 -7.10
N ILE A 201 23.67 -1.60 -8.15
CA ILE A 201 24.19 -1.10 -9.43
C ILE A 201 23.25 -0.09 -10.11
N VAL A 202 21.93 -0.25 -9.94
CA VAL A 202 20.89 0.65 -10.48
C VAL A 202 20.54 1.75 -9.50
N LEU A 203 20.39 1.39 -8.21
CA LEU A 203 19.96 2.34 -7.19
C LEU A 203 21.06 3.34 -6.79
N ALA A 204 22.34 2.96 -6.84
CA ALA A 204 23.43 3.84 -6.38
C ALA A 204 23.59 5.11 -7.23
N PRO A 205 23.56 5.07 -8.58
CA PRO A 205 23.56 6.28 -9.39
C PRO A 205 22.38 7.21 -9.09
N ILE A 206 21.17 6.65 -8.95
CA ILE A 206 19.96 7.43 -8.66
C ILE A 206 20.03 8.07 -7.27
N ALA A 207 20.42 7.30 -6.26
CA ALA A 207 20.60 7.79 -4.89
C ALA A 207 21.73 8.81 -4.80
N GLY A 208 22.74 8.70 -5.67
CA GLY A 208 23.85 9.62 -5.80
C GLY A 208 23.46 11.06 -6.19
N LEU A 209 22.32 11.25 -6.87
CA LEU A 209 21.76 12.57 -7.16
C LEU A 209 21.36 13.33 -5.90
N PHE A 210 20.91 12.61 -4.85
CA PHE A 210 20.37 13.18 -3.61
C PHE A 210 21.33 13.09 -2.41
N GLY A 211 22.42 12.34 -2.54
CA GLY A 211 23.36 12.11 -1.45
C GLY A 211 24.64 11.44 -1.91
N THR A 212 25.44 10.96 -0.95
CA THR A 212 26.67 10.20 -1.23
C THR A 212 26.39 8.71 -1.00
N VAL A 213 26.69 7.89 -1.99
CA VAL A 213 26.61 6.43 -1.88
C VAL A 213 28.03 5.89 -1.70
N LYS A 214 28.23 5.10 -0.64
CA LYS A 214 29.48 4.37 -0.38
C LYS A 214 29.20 2.88 -0.32
N GLY A 215 29.90 2.11 -1.14
CA GLY A 215 30.00 0.67 -1.00
C GLY A 215 30.69 0.28 0.31
N ARG A 216 30.60 -0.98 0.65
CA ARG A 216 31.30 -1.59 1.78
C ARG A 216 32.64 -2.13 1.32
#